data_d6c8ee863fb814502a4bef9ef9261d59
#
_entry.id   d6c8ee863fb814502a4bef9ef9261d59
#
_cell.length_a   1.000
_cell.length_b   1.000
_cell.length_c   1.000
_cell.angle_alpha   90.00
_cell.angle_beta   90.00
_cell.angle_gamma   90.00
#
_symmetry.space_group_name_H-M   'P 1'
#
loop_
_entity.id
_entity.type
_entity.pdbx_description
1 polymer ?
#
loop_
_entity_poly.entity_id
_entity_poly.type
_entity_poly.pdbx_seq_one_letter_code
_entity_poly.pdbx_strand_id
1 'polypeptide(L)'
;MRRLAVFALVAFACMGSSAWAGNLAGKTVVIDPGHNGGNTSHHEITGKQVWAGTLWKDCDADGASTTDGYSEAQHNWDVAILVRAMLRAQGARVVLTRTSNAGAGPCITRRAAIGNQQRADAAVSIHADGNLNASNTGFHVILPADTGQSQRMLRGSQRLGLAIRNALRDQGPTAISNYIGSDGLITRSDLGGLNLSKVPKVFTEIGNMHAPHDAAAMTSPAGRQLEASAIAAGITNFLTSRRG
;
A
#
# COMPACT_ATOMS: atom_id res chain seq x y z
N MET A 1 -9.37 76.08 13.71
CA MET A 1 -8.49 75.02 13.16
C MET A 1 -9.24 73.68 13.19
N ARG A 2 -9.82 73.31 12.07
CA ARG A 2 -10.58 72.04 11.94
C ARG A 2 -9.61 70.95 11.40
N ARG A 3 -9.40 69.85 12.17
CA ARG A 3 -8.60 68.72 11.74
C ARG A 3 -9.50 67.75 10.94
N LEU A 4 -9.20 67.57 9.67
CA LEU A 4 -9.81 66.52 8.84
C LEU A 4 -9.12 65.19 9.18
N ALA A 5 -9.91 64.19 9.62
CA ALA A 5 -9.48 62.83 9.74
C ALA A 5 -9.71 62.08 8.41
N VAL A 6 -8.66 61.62 7.80
CA VAL A 6 -8.72 60.77 6.60
C VAL A 6 -8.84 59.30 7.04
N PHE A 7 -9.98 58.68 6.78
CA PHE A 7 -10.16 57.24 6.96
C PHE A 7 -9.65 56.52 5.69
N ALA A 8 -8.56 55.79 5.82
CA ALA A 8 -8.11 54.89 4.78
C ALA A 8 -8.92 53.57 4.85
N LEU A 9 -9.73 53.30 3.84
CA LEU A 9 -10.37 52.01 3.65
C LEU A 9 -9.31 50.98 3.16
N VAL A 10 -8.97 50.02 3.99
CA VAL A 10 -8.16 48.87 3.60
C VAL A 10 -9.12 47.86 2.99
N ALA A 11 -9.10 47.73 1.67
CA ALA A 11 -9.81 46.67 0.95
C ALA A 11 -9.07 45.34 1.17
N PHE A 12 -9.68 44.43 1.95
CA PHE A 12 -9.22 43.05 2.10
C PHE A 12 -9.63 42.32 0.82
N ALA A 13 -8.69 42.12 -0.10
CA ALA A 13 -8.88 41.23 -1.24
C ALA A 13 -8.95 39.81 -0.71
N CYS A 14 -10.14 39.19 -0.68
CA CYS A 14 -10.31 37.74 -0.54
C CYS A 14 -9.63 37.08 -1.74
N MET A 15 -8.38 36.66 -1.58
CA MET A 15 -7.76 35.72 -2.49
C MET A 15 -8.49 34.40 -2.34
N GLY A 16 -9.42 34.12 -3.26
CA GLY A 16 -10.05 32.84 -3.41
C GLY A 16 -8.97 31.79 -3.58
N SER A 17 -8.82 30.91 -2.59
CA SER A 17 -8.00 29.71 -2.69
C SER A 17 -8.58 28.90 -3.83
N SER A 18 -7.99 28.97 -5.03
CA SER A 18 -8.21 27.98 -6.07
C SER A 18 -7.77 26.65 -5.46
N ALA A 19 -8.74 25.84 -5.05
CA ALA A 19 -8.50 24.46 -4.70
C ALA A 19 -7.88 23.81 -5.96
N TRP A 20 -6.58 23.63 -5.96
CA TRP A 20 -5.89 22.85 -6.99
C TRP A 20 -6.54 21.47 -6.93
N ALA A 21 -7.32 21.13 -7.95
CA ALA A 21 -7.77 19.77 -8.13
C ALA A 21 -6.48 18.92 -8.22
N GLY A 22 -6.21 18.12 -7.17
CA GLY A 22 -4.99 17.32 -7.12
C GLY A 22 -4.94 16.38 -8.32
N ASN A 23 -3.77 15.96 -8.71
CA ASN A 23 -3.50 15.07 -9.87
C ASN A 23 -4.34 13.80 -9.88
N LEU A 24 -4.93 13.40 -8.73
CA LEU A 24 -5.72 12.18 -8.54
C LEU A 24 -7.21 12.45 -8.29
N ALA A 25 -7.72 13.64 -8.61
CA ALA A 25 -9.15 13.94 -8.49
C ALA A 25 -9.99 12.92 -9.29
N GLY A 26 -11.04 12.38 -8.67
CA GLY A 26 -11.90 11.34 -9.25
C GLY A 26 -11.31 9.92 -9.26
N LYS A 27 -10.09 9.72 -8.79
CA LYS A 27 -9.48 8.38 -8.64
C LYS A 27 -9.84 7.75 -7.32
N THR A 28 -10.05 6.43 -7.34
CA THR A 28 -10.25 5.60 -6.15
C THR A 28 -9.09 4.64 -5.99
N VAL A 29 -8.43 4.69 -4.83
CA VAL A 29 -7.34 3.79 -4.47
C VAL A 29 -7.74 2.99 -3.23
N VAL A 30 -7.48 1.68 -3.25
CA VAL A 30 -7.62 0.82 -2.07
C VAL A 30 -6.23 0.47 -1.56
N ILE A 31 -5.96 0.80 -0.31
CA ILE A 31 -4.75 0.38 0.41
C ILE A 31 -5.14 -0.72 1.38
N ASP A 32 -4.43 -1.81 1.29
CA ASP A 32 -4.67 -3.05 2.02
C ASP A 32 -3.48 -3.31 2.96
N PRO A 33 -3.50 -2.75 4.20
CA PRO A 33 -2.45 -3.06 5.17
C PRO A 33 -2.56 -4.53 5.55
N GLY A 34 -1.56 -5.34 5.19
CA GLY A 34 -1.54 -6.78 5.44
C GLY A 34 -1.69 -7.12 6.91
N HIS A 35 -2.22 -8.31 7.19
CA HIS A 35 -2.45 -8.82 8.54
C HIS A 35 -3.30 -7.89 9.41
N ASN A 36 -3.40 -8.17 10.70
CA ASN A 36 -3.98 -7.29 11.71
C ASN A 36 -3.37 -7.64 13.08
N GLY A 37 -3.20 -6.66 13.95
CA GLY A 37 -2.51 -6.83 15.22
C GLY A 37 -3.13 -7.84 16.17
N GLY A 38 -4.43 -8.14 16.05
CA GLY A 38 -5.11 -9.16 16.84
C GLY A 38 -5.13 -10.57 16.21
N ASN A 39 -4.50 -10.78 15.05
CA ASN A 39 -4.54 -12.10 14.37
C ASN A 39 -3.99 -13.22 15.26
N THR A 40 -2.85 -13.00 15.93
CA THR A 40 -2.20 -13.97 16.83
C THR A 40 -3.07 -14.41 18.01
N SER A 41 -4.04 -13.60 18.41
CA SER A 41 -4.94 -13.87 19.53
C SER A 41 -6.30 -14.40 19.09
N HIS A 42 -6.55 -14.52 17.78
CA HIS A 42 -7.85 -14.86 17.21
C HIS A 42 -7.75 -15.90 16.09
N HIS A 43 -7.02 -17.01 16.35
CA HIS A 43 -6.86 -18.08 15.37
C HIS A 43 -8.18 -18.78 15.02
N GLU A 44 -9.20 -18.69 15.88
CA GLU A 44 -10.58 -19.14 15.59
C GLU A 44 -11.24 -18.35 14.45
N ILE A 45 -10.71 -17.14 14.15
CA ILE A 45 -11.10 -16.31 13.00
C ILE A 45 -10.15 -16.53 11.84
N THR A 46 -8.85 -16.33 12.08
CA THR A 46 -7.82 -16.27 11.03
C THR A 46 -7.50 -17.64 10.44
N GLY A 47 -7.64 -18.74 11.19
CA GLY A 47 -7.45 -20.12 10.72
C GLY A 47 -8.62 -20.70 9.91
N LYS A 48 -9.74 -19.95 9.75
CA LYS A 48 -10.85 -20.42 8.90
C LYS A 48 -10.40 -20.53 7.45
N GLN A 49 -10.65 -21.67 6.84
CA GLN A 49 -10.29 -21.90 5.46
C GLN A 49 -11.18 -21.12 4.51
N VAL A 50 -10.56 -20.41 3.58
CA VAL A 50 -11.23 -19.66 2.51
C VAL A 50 -10.64 -20.03 1.15
N TRP A 51 -11.47 -20.00 0.10
CA TRP A 51 -11.01 -20.24 -1.26
C TRP A 51 -10.25 -19.02 -1.80
N ALA A 52 -8.96 -19.19 -2.03
CA ALA A 52 -8.07 -18.12 -2.50
C ALA A 52 -8.01 -17.96 -4.03
N GLY A 53 -8.94 -18.57 -4.75
CA GLY A 53 -9.01 -18.51 -6.22
C GLY A 53 -8.32 -19.69 -6.90
N THR A 54 -7.31 -20.31 -6.28
CA THR A 54 -6.56 -21.47 -6.79
C THR A 54 -6.42 -22.59 -5.78
N LEU A 55 -6.46 -22.27 -4.50
CA LEU A 55 -6.30 -23.20 -3.37
C LEU A 55 -7.03 -22.69 -2.14
N TRP A 56 -7.26 -23.58 -1.19
CA TRP A 56 -7.75 -23.22 0.14
C TRP A 56 -6.60 -22.71 1.00
N LYS A 57 -6.83 -21.62 1.72
CA LYS A 57 -5.87 -21.00 2.66
C LYS A 57 -6.60 -20.51 3.89
N ASP A 58 -5.83 -20.25 4.92
CA ASP A 58 -6.33 -19.55 6.10
C ASP A 58 -6.90 -18.18 5.72
N CYS A 59 -7.91 -17.76 6.47
CA CYS A 59 -8.57 -16.46 6.31
C CYS A 59 -7.57 -15.30 6.32
N ASP A 60 -6.60 -15.35 7.22
CA ASP A 60 -5.47 -14.43 7.32
C ASP A 60 -4.32 -15.12 8.07
N ALA A 61 -3.15 -14.52 8.11
CA ALA A 61 -1.99 -15.00 8.86
C ALA A 61 -1.56 -13.96 9.90
N ASP A 62 -0.69 -14.37 10.82
CA ASP A 62 -0.18 -13.51 11.88
C ASP A 62 0.76 -12.43 11.33
N GLY A 63 1.50 -12.77 10.27
CA GLY A 63 2.59 -11.96 9.73
C GLY A 63 3.91 -12.23 10.44
N ALA A 64 4.95 -11.54 9.99
CA ALA A 64 6.29 -11.59 10.56
C ALA A 64 6.47 -10.57 11.70
N SER A 65 7.65 -10.57 12.29
CA SER A 65 8.11 -9.53 13.22
C SER A 65 9.63 -9.39 13.16
N THR A 66 10.12 -8.22 13.54
CA THR A 66 11.55 -8.03 13.80
C THR A 66 11.98 -8.81 15.03
N THR A 67 13.28 -9.01 15.21
CA THR A 67 13.85 -9.65 16.41
C THR A 67 13.42 -8.95 17.71
N ASP A 68 13.23 -7.63 17.67
CA ASP A 68 12.79 -6.82 18.81
C ASP A 68 11.26 -6.75 18.96
N GLY A 69 10.50 -7.54 18.18
CA GLY A 69 9.06 -7.70 18.35
C GLY A 69 8.19 -6.63 17.65
N TYR A 70 8.75 -5.78 16.79
CA TYR A 70 7.92 -4.90 15.96
C TYR A 70 7.23 -5.73 14.88
N SER A 71 5.90 -5.83 14.93
CA SER A 71 5.13 -6.72 14.06
C SER A 71 4.94 -6.14 12.67
N GLU A 72 4.87 -7.04 11.68
CA GLU A 72 4.51 -6.70 10.30
C GLU A 72 3.13 -6.02 10.23
N ALA A 73 2.16 -6.51 11.00
CA ALA A 73 0.82 -5.91 11.05
C ALA A 73 0.85 -4.43 11.49
N GLN A 74 1.74 -4.07 12.45
CA GLN A 74 1.93 -2.69 12.88
C GLN A 74 2.64 -1.86 11.81
N HIS A 75 3.70 -2.40 11.22
CA HIS A 75 4.41 -1.76 10.11
C HIS A 75 3.47 -1.43 8.95
N ASN A 76 2.74 -2.43 8.47
CA ASN A 76 1.81 -2.27 7.36
C ASN A 76 0.73 -1.23 7.63
N TRP A 77 0.25 -1.15 8.88
CA TRP A 77 -0.71 -0.14 9.31
C TRP A 77 -0.11 1.26 9.29
N ASP A 78 1.06 1.44 9.89
CA ASP A 78 1.74 2.74 9.98
C ASP A 78 2.01 3.32 8.59
N VAL A 79 2.54 2.49 7.68
CA VAL A 79 2.81 2.90 6.29
C VAL A 79 1.52 3.20 5.53
N ALA A 80 0.48 2.37 5.68
CA ALA A 80 -0.80 2.57 4.99
C ALA A 80 -1.46 3.91 5.37
N ILE A 81 -1.35 4.35 6.63
CA ILE A 81 -1.87 5.64 7.07
C ILE A 81 -1.13 6.79 6.38
N LEU A 82 0.20 6.69 6.25
CA LEU A 82 1.01 7.69 5.54
C LEU A 82 0.66 7.73 4.05
N VAL A 83 0.62 6.58 3.38
CA VAL A 83 0.22 6.47 1.95
C VAL A 83 -1.17 7.07 1.73
N ARG A 84 -2.13 6.74 2.61
CA ARG A 84 -3.48 7.31 2.55
C ARG A 84 -3.47 8.82 2.63
N ALA A 85 -2.69 9.40 3.56
CA ALA A 85 -2.60 10.85 3.73
C ALA A 85 -2.04 11.51 2.46
N MET A 86 -0.96 10.97 1.89
CA MET A 86 -0.31 11.50 0.70
C MET A 86 -1.21 11.45 -0.55
N LEU A 87 -1.92 10.33 -0.76
CA LEU A 87 -2.81 10.19 -1.91
C LEU A 87 -4.07 11.06 -1.78
N ARG A 88 -4.61 11.21 -0.55
CA ARG A 88 -5.72 12.13 -0.27
C ARG A 88 -5.34 13.58 -0.51
N ALA A 89 -4.13 13.99 -0.14
CA ALA A 89 -3.61 15.33 -0.42
C ALA A 89 -3.54 15.61 -1.93
N GLN A 90 -3.42 14.57 -2.76
CA GLN A 90 -3.47 14.65 -4.22
C GLN A 90 -4.90 14.55 -4.79
N GLY A 91 -5.93 14.49 -3.97
CA GLY A 91 -7.34 14.47 -4.38
C GLY A 91 -7.93 13.07 -4.59
N ALA A 92 -7.21 11.98 -4.30
CA ALA A 92 -7.74 10.62 -4.42
C ALA A 92 -8.75 10.28 -3.32
N ARG A 93 -9.77 9.51 -3.65
CA ARG A 93 -10.56 8.78 -2.67
C ARG A 93 -9.81 7.52 -2.25
N VAL A 94 -9.37 7.46 -1.00
CA VAL A 94 -8.60 6.32 -0.48
C VAL A 94 -9.41 5.55 0.54
N VAL A 95 -9.55 4.25 0.32
CA VAL A 95 -10.24 3.28 1.20
C VAL A 95 -9.21 2.30 1.75
N LEU A 96 -9.24 2.06 3.06
CA LEU A 96 -8.44 1.02 3.70
C LEU A 96 -9.28 -0.26 3.85
N THR A 97 -8.64 -1.42 3.76
CA THR A 97 -9.32 -2.72 3.94
C THR A 97 -9.63 -3.03 5.42
N ARG A 98 -8.94 -2.40 6.34
CA ARG A 98 -9.19 -2.42 7.79
C ARG A 98 -9.12 -1.01 8.37
N THR A 99 -9.77 -0.79 9.51
CA THR A 99 -9.95 0.53 10.12
C THR A 99 -9.10 0.75 11.36
N SER A 100 -8.44 -0.30 11.84
CA SER A 100 -7.53 -0.26 12.99
C SER A 100 -6.48 -1.37 12.89
N ASN A 101 -5.54 -1.39 13.84
CA ASN A 101 -4.58 -2.50 14.04
C ASN A 101 -4.89 -3.30 15.33
N ALA A 102 -6.10 -3.18 15.86
CA ALA A 102 -6.49 -3.84 17.12
C ALA A 102 -7.43 -5.04 16.93
N GLY A 103 -7.84 -5.34 15.70
CA GLY A 103 -8.77 -6.43 15.37
C GLY A 103 -8.09 -7.63 14.73
N ALA A 104 -8.88 -8.64 14.34
CA ALA A 104 -8.48 -9.79 13.55
C ALA A 104 -9.05 -9.73 12.13
N GLY A 105 -8.28 -10.19 11.15
CA GLY A 105 -8.67 -10.11 9.73
C GLY A 105 -8.69 -8.67 9.20
N PRO A 106 -9.49 -8.34 8.19
CA PRO A 106 -10.44 -9.21 7.50
C PRO A 106 -9.75 -10.30 6.66
N CYS A 107 -10.48 -11.39 6.37
CA CYS A 107 -9.97 -12.46 5.52
C CYS A 107 -9.47 -11.94 4.17
N ILE A 108 -8.49 -12.63 3.58
CA ILE A 108 -7.90 -12.33 2.27
C ILE A 108 -8.96 -12.18 1.17
N THR A 109 -10.05 -12.97 1.24
CA THR A 109 -11.20 -12.86 0.33
C THR A 109 -11.96 -11.55 0.50
N ARG A 110 -12.14 -11.08 1.74
CA ARG A 110 -12.81 -9.81 2.01
C ARG A 110 -11.95 -8.62 1.59
N ARG A 111 -10.63 -8.70 1.76
CA ARG A 111 -9.67 -7.68 1.30
C ARG A 111 -9.77 -7.49 -0.22
N ALA A 112 -9.81 -8.58 -0.99
CA ALA A 112 -10.03 -8.53 -2.44
C ALA A 112 -11.41 -7.95 -2.80
N ALA A 113 -12.46 -8.40 -2.08
CA ALA A 113 -13.83 -7.94 -2.32
C ALA A 113 -14.00 -6.43 -2.09
N ILE A 114 -13.31 -5.83 -1.11
CA ILE A 114 -13.33 -4.38 -0.87
C ILE A 114 -12.81 -3.64 -2.12
N GLY A 115 -11.65 -4.02 -2.67
CA GLY A 115 -11.11 -3.45 -3.90
C GLY A 115 -12.11 -3.51 -5.06
N ASN A 116 -12.74 -4.68 -5.24
CA ASN A 116 -13.71 -4.93 -6.29
C ASN A 116 -14.99 -4.09 -6.13
N GLN A 117 -15.56 -4.04 -4.91
CA GLN A 117 -16.77 -3.25 -4.59
C GLN A 117 -16.54 -1.75 -4.78
N GLN A 118 -15.35 -1.27 -4.45
CA GLN A 118 -14.98 0.13 -4.65
C GLN A 118 -14.68 0.46 -6.12
N ARG A 119 -14.61 -0.54 -7.01
CA ARG A 119 -14.19 -0.36 -8.42
C ARG A 119 -12.89 0.43 -8.49
N ALA A 120 -11.93 0.07 -7.64
CA ALA A 120 -10.71 0.85 -7.46
C ALA A 120 -9.93 0.98 -8.78
N ASP A 121 -9.38 2.17 -9.04
CA ASP A 121 -8.45 2.38 -10.15
C ASP A 121 -7.11 1.70 -9.91
N ALA A 122 -6.72 1.54 -8.62
CA ALA A 122 -5.57 0.78 -8.16
C ALA A 122 -5.83 0.22 -6.75
N ALA A 123 -5.29 -0.95 -6.45
CA ALA A 123 -5.25 -1.54 -5.12
C ALA A 123 -3.81 -1.99 -4.81
N VAL A 124 -3.33 -1.74 -3.60
CA VAL A 124 -1.99 -2.13 -3.15
C VAL A 124 -2.08 -2.76 -1.77
N SER A 125 -1.58 -3.98 -1.63
CA SER A 125 -1.34 -4.61 -0.33
C SER A 125 0.09 -4.28 0.12
N ILE A 126 0.22 -3.86 1.37
CA ILE A 126 1.50 -3.49 1.99
C ILE A 126 1.87 -4.58 2.98
N HIS A 127 3.07 -5.14 2.82
CA HIS A 127 3.65 -6.24 3.58
C HIS A 127 5.15 -6.05 3.79
N ALA A 128 5.73 -6.85 4.67
CA ALA A 128 7.16 -7.00 4.88
C ALA A 128 7.49 -8.48 5.11
N ASP A 129 8.50 -8.99 4.41
CA ASP A 129 8.88 -10.40 4.44
C ASP A 129 9.51 -10.80 5.79
N GLY A 130 9.36 -12.06 6.17
CA GLY A 130 9.91 -12.66 7.38
C GLY A 130 10.91 -13.78 7.11
N ASN A 131 11.80 -13.62 6.15
CA ASN A 131 12.80 -14.64 5.83
C ASN A 131 13.83 -14.80 6.98
N LEU A 132 13.97 -16.03 7.50
CA LEU A 132 14.85 -16.29 8.66
C LEU A 132 16.35 -16.13 8.35
N ASN A 133 16.77 -16.10 7.08
CA ASN A 133 18.13 -15.78 6.71
C ASN A 133 18.33 -14.27 6.69
N ALA A 134 19.05 -13.74 7.67
CA ALA A 134 19.32 -12.31 7.81
C ALA A 134 20.17 -11.68 6.67
N SER A 135 20.82 -12.49 5.83
CA SER A 135 21.50 -11.99 4.61
C SER A 135 20.54 -11.80 3.43
N ASN A 136 19.33 -12.32 3.52
CA ASN A 136 18.28 -12.07 2.56
C ASN A 136 17.67 -10.70 2.84
N THR A 137 17.84 -9.74 1.94
CA THR A 137 17.45 -8.32 2.13
C THR A 137 16.74 -7.77 0.91
N GLY A 138 16.07 -6.63 1.13
CA GLY A 138 15.54 -5.81 0.05
C GLY A 138 14.08 -6.09 -0.29
N PHE A 139 13.49 -5.15 -1.04
CA PHE A 139 12.09 -5.17 -1.42
C PHE A 139 11.82 -5.97 -2.69
N HIS A 140 10.60 -6.43 -2.83
CA HIS A 140 10.04 -6.90 -4.10
C HIS A 140 8.55 -6.57 -4.20
N VAL A 141 8.04 -6.54 -5.44
CA VAL A 141 6.62 -6.34 -5.74
C VAL A 141 6.07 -7.62 -6.37
N ILE A 142 4.96 -8.10 -5.85
CA ILE A 142 4.32 -9.34 -6.30
C ILE A 142 3.17 -9.00 -7.25
N LEU A 143 3.25 -9.57 -8.43
CA LEU A 143 2.26 -9.49 -9.50
C LEU A 143 1.33 -10.71 -9.47
N PRO A 144 0.06 -10.57 -9.89
CA PRO A 144 -0.82 -11.72 -10.07
C PRO A 144 -0.36 -12.59 -11.25
N ALA A 145 -0.32 -13.90 -11.05
CA ALA A 145 -0.30 -14.85 -12.15
C ALA A 145 -1.67 -14.86 -12.85
N ASP A 146 -1.72 -15.31 -14.09
CA ASP A 146 -2.98 -15.54 -14.78
C ASP A 146 -3.65 -16.82 -14.20
N THR A 147 -4.64 -16.61 -13.38
CA THR A 147 -5.49 -17.67 -12.76
C THR A 147 -6.96 -17.48 -13.12
N GLY A 148 -7.23 -16.85 -14.28
CA GLY A 148 -8.57 -16.60 -14.81
C GLY A 148 -9.08 -15.18 -14.64
N GLN A 149 -8.24 -14.24 -14.20
CA GLN A 149 -8.59 -12.80 -14.18
C GLN A 149 -8.63 -12.24 -15.61
N SER A 150 -9.32 -11.09 -15.76
CA SER A 150 -9.33 -10.43 -17.05
C SER A 150 -7.95 -9.92 -17.46
N GLN A 151 -7.64 -10.01 -18.75
CA GLN A 151 -6.38 -9.50 -19.30
C GLN A 151 -6.19 -7.97 -19.04
N ARG A 152 -7.29 -7.24 -18.93
CA ARG A 152 -7.25 -5.81 -18.54
C ARG A 152 -6.72 -5.64 -17.11
N MET A 153 -7.18 -6.47 -16.18
CA MET A 153 -6.72 -6.45 -14.79
C MET A 153 -5.25 -6.85 -14.72
N LEU A 154 -4.84 -7.93 -15.38
CA LEU A 154 -3.45 -8.41 -15.37
C LEU A 154 -2.48 -7.36 -15.93
N ARG A 155 -2.77 -6.79 -17.11
CA ARG A 155 -1.95 -5.70 -17.68
C ARG A 155 -1.95 -4.44 -16.78
N GLY A 156 -3.09 -4.13 -16.14
CA GLY A 156 -3.17 -3.03 -15.17
C GLY A 156 -2.26 -3.27 -13.98
N SER A 157 -2.28 -4.48 -13.41
CA SER A 157 -1.43 -4.89 -12.28
C SER A 157 0.05 -4.87 -12.65
N GLN A 158 0.41 -5.32 -13.85
CA GLN A 158 1.79 -5.27 -14.32
C GLN A 158 2.31 -3.83 -14.41
N ARG A 159 1.52 -2.91 -14.97
CA ARG A 159 1.91 -1.48 -15.04
C ARG A 159 2.00 -0.84 -13.66
N LEU A 160 1.06 -1.15 -12.77
CA LEU A 160 1.06 -0.68 -11.39
C LEU A 160 2.30 -1.19 -10.64
N GLY A 161 2.61 -2.48 -10.78
CA GLY A 161 3.77 -3.10 -10.16
C GLY A 161 5.09 -2.50 -10.65
N LEU A 162 5.24 -2.28 -11.95
CA LEU A 162 6.41 -1.61 -12.53
C LEU A 162 6.56 -0.18 -11.99
N ALA A 163 5.47 0.58 -11.90
CA ALA A 163 5.51 1.95 -11.41
C ALA A 163 5.93 2.01 -9.92
N ILE A 164 5.40 1.10 -9.08
CA ILE A 164 5.76 1.02 -7.66
C ILE A 164 7.19 0.51 -7.51
N ARG A 165 7.58 -0.55 -8.23
CA ARG A 165 8.95 -1.08 -8.21
C ARG A 165 9.98 0.01 -8.56
N ASN A 166 9.73 0.78 -9.61
CA ASN A 166 10.63 1.87 -10.00
C ASN A 166 10.72 2.94 -8.90
N ALA A 167 9.59 3.35 -8.33
CA ALA A 167 9.58 4.34 -7.25
C ALA A 167 10.31 3.84 -5.99
N LEU A 168 10.12 2.56 -5.61
CA LEU A 168 10.83 1.95 -4.49
C LEU A 168 12.33 1.84 -4.75
N ARG A 169 12.76 1.45 -5.96
CA ARG A 169 14.16 1.40 -6.33
C ARG A 169 14.84 2.77 -6.26
N ASP A 170 14.14 3.82 -6.72
CA ASP A 170 14.72 5.15 -6.88
C ASP A 170 14.71 5.96 -5.59
N GLN A 171 13.76 5.70 -4.66
CA GLN A 171 13.57 6.52 -3.46
C GLN A 171 13.07 5.74 -2.21
N GLY A 172 12.98 4.43 -2.30
CA GLY A 172 12.59 3.59 -1.15
C GLY A 172 13.72 3.42 -0.12
N PRO A 173 13.38 2.90 1.06
CA PRO A 173 14.36 2.75 2.15
C PRO A 173 15.24 1.51 2.03
N THR A 174 14.89 0.55 1.17
CA THR A 174 15.58 -0.73 0.98
C THR A 174 15.98 -0.94 -0.48
N ALA A 175 17.02 -1.71 -0.73
CA ALA A 175 17.43 -2.09 -2.08
C ALA A 175 16.46 -3.11 -2.70
N ILE A 176 16.62 -3.42 -3.99
CA ILE A 176 15.94 -4.54 -4.63
C ILE A 176 16.36 -5.85 -3.95
N SER A 177 15.38 -6.75 -3.75
CA SER A 177 15.60 -8.06 -3.12
C SER A 177 16.73 -8.85 -3.79
N ASN A 178 17.64 -9.37 -2.95
CA ASN A 178 18.77 -10.19 -3.38
C ASN A 178 18.45 -11.71 -3.37
N TYR A 179 17.25 -12.12 -3.00
CA TYR A 179 16.92 -13.53 -2.77
C TYR A 179 15.62 -14.02 -3.42
N ILE A 180 14.74 -13.10 -3.86
CA ILE A 180 13.45 -13.48 -4.43
C ILE A 180 13.07 -12.58 -5.61
N GLY A 181 12.51 -13.19 -6.65
CA GLY A 181 12.12 -12.50 -7.87
C GLY A 181 13.29 -12.14 -8.78
N SER A 182 13.03 -11.30 -9.74
CA SER A 182 14.02 -10.74 -10.66
C SER A 182 13.74 -9.26 -10.83
N ASP A 183 14.78 -8.44 -10.68
CA ASP A 183 14.66 -6.97 -10.79
C ASP A 183 13.51 -6.40 -9.92
N GLY A 184 13.37 -6.92 -8.70
CA GLY A 184 12.34 -6.49 -7.74
C GLY A 184 10.91 -6.89 -8.08
N LEU A 185 10.70 -7.82 -9.00
CA LEU A 185 9.39 -8.31 -9.41
C LEU A 185 9.30 -9.83 -9.29
N ILE A 186 8.17 -10.34 -8.84
CA ILE A 186 7.82 -11.76 -8.87
C ILE A 186 6.35 -11.93 -9.21
N THR A 187 6.00 -13.02 -9.86
CA THR A 187 4.60 -13.39 -10.17
C THR A 187 4.20 -14.58 -9.32
N ARG A 188 3.04 -14.51 -8.64
CA ARG A 188 2.54 -15.57 -7.77
C ARG A 188 1.07 -15.91 -8.07
N SER A 189 0.71 -17.18 -7.88
CA SER A 189 -0.65 -17.72 -8.07
C SER A 189 -1.31 -18.19 -6.77
N ASP A 190 -0.66 -18.02 -5.63
CA ASP A 190 -1.12 -18.53 -4.33
C ASP A 190 -1.65 -17.44 -3.37
N LEU A 191 -1.74 -16.19 -3.83
CA LEU A 191 -2.22 -15.07 -3.03
C LEU A 191 -3.68 -14.73 -3.39
N GLY A 192 -4.60 -15.03 -2.47
CA GLY A 192 -6.03 -14.81 -2.67
C GLY A 192 -6.39 -13.34 -2.93
N GLY A 193 -5.65 -12.42 -2.32
CA GLY A 193 -5.81 -10.99 -2.56
C GLY A 193 -5.54 -10.57 -4.00
N LEU A 194 -4.66 -11.29 -4.73
CA LEU A 194 -4.37 -11.09 -6.15
C LEU A 194 -5.34 -11.89 -7.02
N ASN A 195 -5.49 -13.19 -6.74
CA ASN A 195 -6.28 -14.11 -7.55
C ASN A 195 -7.75 -13.69 -7.67
N LEU A 196 -8.32 -13.17 -6.59
CA LEU A 196 -9.73 -12.74 -6.49
C LEU A 196 -9.95 -11.27 -6.87
N SER A 197 -8.90 -10.53 -7.20
CA SER A 197 -9.02 -9.13 -7.61
C SER A 197 -9.57 -9.00 -9.03
N LYS A 198 -10.52 -8.07 -9.20
CA LYS A 198 -11.07 -7.64 -10.50
C LYS A 198 -10.55 -6.27 -10.92
N VAL A 199 -9.71 -5.66 -10.11
CA VAL A 199 -9.08 -4.35 -10.32
C VAL A 199 -7.57 -4.50 -10.33
N PRO A 200 -6.80 -3.58 -10.95
CA PRO A 200 -5.34 -3.61 -10.88
C PRO A 200 -4.87 -3.69 -9.43
N LYS A 201 -4.17 -4.76 -9.06
CA LYS A 201 -3.70 -5.01 -7.70
C LYS A 201 -2.31 -5.63 -7.69
N VAL A 202 -1.49 -5.20 -6.75
CA VAL A 202 -0.18 -5.76 -6.44
C VAL A 202 0.03 -5.85 -4.93
N PHE A 203 1.03 -6.62 -4.50
CA PHE A 203 1.57 -6.61 -3.14
C PHE A 203 2.96 -5.99 -3.17
N THR A 204 3.34 -5.32 -2.10
CA THR A 204 4.70 -4.87 -1.84
C THR A 204 5.23 -5.60 -0.62
N GLU A 205 6.41 -6.19 -0.76
CA GLU A 205 7.22 -6.73 0.35
C GLU A 205 8.43 -5.80 0.47
N ILE A 206 8.46 -4.97 1.51
CA ILE A 206 9.39 -3.82 1.55
C ILE A 206 10.80 -4.20 1.98
N GLY A 207 10.96 -5.34 2.58
CA GLY A 207 12.23 -5.85 3.05
C GLY A 207 12.02 -7.06 3.94
N ASN A 208 13.11 -7.59 4.47
CA ASN A 208 13.08 -8.71 5.40
C ASN A 208 13.19 -8.21 6.84
N MET A 209 12.17 -8.47 7.64
CA MET A 209 12.10 -8.05 9.05
C MET A 209 13.19 -8.69 9.95
N HIS A 210 13.82 -9.79 9.48
CA HIS A 210 14.96 -10.42 10.16
C HIS A 210 16.32 -9.90 9.68
N ALA A 211 16.37 -9.09 8.61
CA ALA A 211 17.62 -8.47 8.16
C ALA A 211 17.83 -7.13 8.89
N PRO A 212 18.96 -6.93 9.59
CA PRO A 212 19.15 -5.75 10.45
C PRO A 212 18.99 -4.41 9.73
N HIS A 213 19.48 -4.29 8.51
CA HIS A 213 19.35 -3.06 7.72
C HIS A 213 17.88 -2.76 7.37
N ASP A 214 17.13 -3.76 6.90
CA ASP A 214 15.74 -3.61 6.50
C ASP A 214 14.85 -3.38 7.73
N ALA A 215 15.10 -4.11 8.83
CA ALA A 215 14.41 -3.91 10.10
C ALA A 215 14.62 -2.50 10.65
N ALA A 216 15.83 -1.95 10.56
CA ALA A 216 16.12 -0.57 10.98
C ALA A 216 15.35 0.45 10.12
N ALA A 217 15.24 0.22 8.83
CA ALA A 217 14.42 1.07 7.94
C ALA A 217 12.93 1.01 8.35
N MET A 218 12.37 -0.18 8.54
CA MET A 218 10.96 -0.39 8.87
C MET A 218 10.57 0.15 10.25
N THR A 219 11.45 0.03 11.24
CA THR A 219 11.20 0.51 12.60
C THR A 219 11.38 2.02 12.76
N SER A 220 12.12 2.68 11.85
CA SER A 220 12.33 4.13 11.92
C SER A 220 11.16 4.91 11.30
N PRO A 221 10.74 6.05 11.91
CA PRO A 221 9.74 6.93 11.28
C PRO A 221 10.19 7.45 9.90
N ALA A 222 11.48 7.75 9.73
CA ALA A 222 12.04 8.23 8.47
C ALA A 222 11.98 7.16 7.36
N GLY A 223 12.32 5.90 7.67
CA GLY A 223 12.24 4.80 6.71
C GLY A 223 10.80 4.53 6.28
N ARG A 224 9.84 4.48 7.21
CA ARG A 224 8.41 4.37 6.87
C ARG A 224 7.89 5.53 6.02
N GLN A 225 8.41 6.74 6.25
CA GLN A 225 8.06 7.90 5.44
C GLN A 225 8.59 7.77 4.00
N LEU A 226 9.84 7.31 3.81
CA LEU A 226 10.42 7.05 2.48
C LEU A 226 9.64 5.95 1.75
N GLU A 227 9.34 4.85 2.42
CA GLU A 227 8.52 3.77 1.87
C GLU A 227 7.14 4.28 1.41
N ALA A 228 6.43 4.96 2.30
CA ALA A 228 5.10 5.50 1.98
C ALA A 228 5.16 6.49 0.81
N SER A 229 6.19 7.33 0.76
CA SER A 229 6.41 8.27 -0.34
C SER A 229 6.65 7.55 -1.67
N ALA A 230 7.46 6.51 -1.66
CA ALA A 230 7.74 5.70 -2.85
C ALA A 230 6.47 4.96 -3.34
N ILE A 231 5.71 4.33 -2.44
CA ILE A 231 4.46 3.65 -2.80
C ILE A 231 3.45 4.67 -3.37
N ALA A 232 3.28 5.82 -2.71
CA ALA A 232 2.35 6.86 -3.17
C ALA A 232 2.78 7.44 -4.54
N ALA A 233 4.07 7.67 -4.76
CA ALA A 233 4.61 8.11 -6.04
C ALA A 233 4.38 7.07 -7.16
N GLY A 234 4.62 5.79 -6.89
CA GLY A 234 4.35 4.71 -7.84
C GLY A 234 2.88 4.61 -8.23
N ILE A 235 1.97 4.72 -7.26
CA ILE A 235 0.51 4.76 -7.51
C ILE A 235 0.14 6.00 -8.34
N THR A 236 0.68 7.16 -7.99
CA THR A 236 0.43 8.41 -8.72
C THR A 236 0.89 8.31 -10.16
N ASN A 237 2.12 7.83 -10.39
CA ASN A 237 2.68 7.62 -11.72
C ASN A 237 1.82 6.67 -12.57
N PHE A 238 1.34 5.57 -11.98
CA PHE A 238 0.43 4.64 -12.66
C PHE A 238 -0.90 5.30 -13.06
N LEU A 239 -1.51 6.08 -12.16
CA LEU A 239 -2.84 6.66 -12.36
C LEU A 239 -2.83 7.87 -13.30
N THR A 240 -1.70 8.58 -13.41
CA THR A 240 -1.52 9.76 -14.26
C THR A 240 -0.89 9.44 -15.61
N SER A 241 -0.22 8.29 -15.76
CA SER A 241 0.32 7.85 -17.05
C SER A 241 -0.81 7.67 -18.07
N ARG A 242 -0.61 8.18 -19.29
CA ARG A 242 -1.55 7.96 -20.40
C ARG A 242 -1.71 6.46 -20.63
N ARG A 243 -2.95 6.00 -20.74
CA ARG A 243 -3.24 4.63 -21.20
C ARG A 243 -2.82 4.58 -22.67
N GLY A 244 -1.63 4.02 -22.94
CA GLY A 244 -1.25 3.63 -24.28
C GLY A 244 -2.12 2.47 -24.77
#